data_0f091abdb152c0301e2fd88693a50ba7
#
_entry.id   0f091abdb152c0301e2fd88693a50ba7
#
_cell.length_a   1.000
_cell.length_b   1.000
_cell.length_c   1.000
_cell.angle_alpha   90.00
_cell.angle_beta   90.00
_cell.angle_gamma   90.00
#
_symmetry.space_group_name_H-M   'P 1'
#
loop_
_entity.id
_entity.type
_entity.pdbx_description
1 polymer ?
#
loop_
_entity_poly.entity_id
_entity_poly.type
_entity_poly.pdbx_seq_one_letter_code
_entity_poly.pdbx_strand_id
1 'polypeptide(L)'
;MPEAADLLTPELRQALHQELHARPPQALVAPLAVTHWVQWIDEAERAASRQYLSELMAGAGLPAPAPEAAFVQADLGAFTLRWELHTEYVAWTVTRALTAEELIAFGHGEPPTAAERVPAAWRRGMPGTPLTGVHLWALPRPRGDTAPLLRQLFGEQGVVTGSRVISHSSDLHTDLRLRDDGCVRVLVLAGAAGADAVTPRRLGRLVQRVLEIETYRMAALLGFPVARRVSRWLAEGEAELAALAEAVGQARRADEPALLDRLTQLAARLESLYAGTHARFSATAAYDDLVRQRLMDIAEVRIEGMQSLRDFMERRLTPAMATCRSTDRRQAALSARIARGGELLRTRVEVEQQQS
;
A
#
# COMPACT_ATOMS: atom_id res chain seq x y z
N MET A 1 -24.46 -3.21 22.28
CA MET A 1 -23.60 -4.10 21.49
C MET A 1 -24.25 -5.47 21.48
N PRO A 2 -24.54 -6.10 20.34
CA PRO A 2 -25.01 -7.50 20.32
C PRO A 2 -23.93 -8.37 20.96
N GLU A 3 -24.34 -9.38 21.74
CA GLU A 3 -23.41 -10.34 22.33
C GLU A 3 -22.70 -11.12 21.21
N ALA A 4 -21.42 -11.48 21.43
CA ALA A 4 -20.61 -12.18 20.44
C ALA A 4 -21.26 -13.50 19.94
N ALA A 5 -22.14 -14.11 20.76
CA ALA A 5 -22.91 -15.30 20.40
C ALA A 5 -23.97 -15.03 19.31
N ASP A 6 -24.57 -13.83 19.29
CA ASP A 6 -25.58 -13.45 18.30
C ASP A 6 -24.99 -13.15 16.91
N LEU A 7 -23.68 -12.95 16.84
CA LEU A 7 -22.94 -12.69 15.60
C LEU A 7 -22.45 -13.98 14.91
N LEU A 8 -22.36 -15.13 15.62
CA LEU A 8 -21.77 -16.37 15.11
C LEU A 8 -22.83 -17.29 14.47
N THR A 9 -23.42 -16.84 13.36
CA THR A 9 -24.26 -17.75 12.57
C THR A 9 -23.42 -18.80 11.83
N PRO A 10 -24.00 -19.98 11.46
CA PRO A 10 -23.30 -20.99 10.67
C PRO A 10 -22.73 -20.43 9.35
N GLU A 11 -23.48 -19.53 8.70
CA GLU A 11 -23.08 -18.87 7.44
C GLU A 11 -21.86 -17.94 7.66
N LEU A 12 -21.88 -17.13 8.72
CA LEU A 12 -20.76 -16.27 9.07
C LEU A 12 -19.53 -17.10 9.42
N ARG A 13 -19.69 -18.18 10.18
CA ARG A 13 -18.59 -19.10 10.51
C ARG A 13 -17.98 -19.71 9.25
N GLN A 14 -18.79 -20.13 8.30
CA GLN A 14 -18.32 -20.65 7.01
C GLN A 14 -17.58 -19.59 6.20
N ALA A 15 -18.12 -18.37 6.12
CA ALA A 15 -17.49 -17.24 5.43
C ALA A 15 -16.13 -16.90 6.04
N LEU A 16 -16.01 -16.87 7.37
CA LEU A 16 -14.72 -16.61 8.06
C LEU A 16 -13.67 -17.69 7.76
N HIS A 17 -14.08 -18.97 7.72
CA HIS A 17 -13.17 -20.05 7.31
C HIS A 17 -12.76 -19.95 5.85
N GLN A 18 -13.66 -19.56 4.96
CA GLN A 18 -13.37 -19.38 3.55
C GLN A 18 -12.43 -18.19 3.30
N GLU A 19 -12.53 -17.10 4.07
CA GLU A 19 -11.66 -15.93 3.92
C GLU A 19 -10.17 -16.27 4.07
N LEU A 20 -9.81 -17.23 4.94
CA LEU A 20 -8.43 -17.70 5.09
C LEU A 20 -7.88 -18.39 3.84
N HIS A 21 -8.74 -18.87 2.96
CA HIS A 21 -8.39 -19.58 1.73
C HIS A 21 -8.76 -18.80 0.46
N ALA A 22 -9.31 -17.60 0.61
CA ALA A 22 -9.91 -16.85 -0.50
C ALA A 22 -8.91 -16.42 -1.58
N ARG A 23 -7.63 -16.23 -1.24
CA ARG A 23 -6.60 -15.68 -2.14
C ARG A 23 -5.33 -16.55 -2.18
N PRO A 24 -5.42 -17.80 -2.69
CA PRO A 24 -4.26 -18.68 -2.75
C PRO A 24 -3.20 -18.13 -3.71
N PRO A 25 -1.90 -18.31 -3.40
CA PRO A 25 -0.85 -17.94 -4.34
C PRO A 25 -0.93 -18.83 -5.60
N GLN A 26 -0.82 -18.20 -6.77
CA GLN A 26 -0.76 -18.91 -8.04
C GLN A 26 0.56 -19.67 -8.14
N ALA A 27 0.54 -20.91 -8.64
CA ALA A 27 1.76 -21.61 -8.99
C ALA A 27 2.34 -21.03 -10.30
N LEU A 28 3.59 -20.56 -10.26
CA LEU A 28 4.24 -19.89 -11.40
C LEU A 28 5.50 -20.63 -11.84
N VAL A 29 5.75 -20.66 -13.14
CA VAL A 29 6.92 -21.30 -13.73
C VAL A 29 7.66 -20.29 -14.62
N ALA A 30 8.94 -20.02 -14.31
CA ALA A 30 9.78 -19.18 -15.16
C ALA A 30 10.15 -19.93 -16.47
N PRO A 31 10.23 -19.23 -17.60
CA PRO A 31 10.20 -17.79 -17.79
C PRO A 31 8.78 -17.23 -17.93
N LEU A 32 8.48 -16.15 -17.22
CA LEU A 32 7.16 -15.49 -17.31
C LEU A 32 7.28 -13.96 -17.15
N ALA A 33 6.26 -13.25 -17.62
CA ALA A 33 6.03 -11.84 -17.36
C ALA A 33 4.74 -11.67 -16.54
N VAL A 34 4.76 -10.73 -15.62
CA VAL A 34 3.62 -10.30 -14.82
C VAL A 34 3.45 -8.80 -14.98
N THR A 35 2.23 -8.34 -15.16
CA THR A 35 1.88 -6.94 -15.00
C THR A 35 0.82 -6.82 -13.92
N HIS A 36 1.05 -5.94 -12.98
CA HIS A 36 0.17 -5.71 -11.85
C HIS A 36 -0.21 -4.23 -11.81
N TRP A 37 -1.52 -3.94 -11.81
CA TRP A 37 -2.06 -2.59 -11.69
C TRP A 37 -2.93 -2.52 -10.45
N VAL A 38 -2.77 -1.47 -9.68
CA VAL A 38 -3.57 -1.18 -8.49
C VAL A 38 -4.29 0.13 -8.69
N GLN A 39 -5.61 0.08 -8.60
CA GLN A 39 -6.48 1.25 -8.64
C GLN A 39 -6.99 1.54 -7.24
N TRP A 40 -6.81 2.77 -6.78
CA TRP A 40 -7.46 3.29 -5.58
C TRP A 40 -8.93 3.52 -5.88
N ILE A 41 -9.84 3.05 -5.02
CA ILE A 41 -11.26 3.04 -5.30
C ILE A 41 -12.07 3.54 -4.10
N ASP A 42 -13.17 4.21 -4.40
CA ASP A 42 -14.27 4.47 -3.48
C ASP A 42 -15.37 3.38 -3.58
N GLU A 43 -16.49 3.58 -2.89
CA GLU A 43 -17.59 2.61 -2.88
C GLU A 43 -18.29 2.49 -4.25
N ALA A 44 -18.43 3.59 -4.99
CA ALA A 44 -19.01 3.59 -6.33
C ALA A 44 -18.09 2.88 -7.33
N GLU A 45 -16.80 3.14 -7.26
CA GLU A 45 -15.77 2.52 -8.10
C GLU A 45 -15.59 1.04 -7.78
N ARG A 46 -15.86 0.62 -6.53
CA ARG A 46 -15.90 -0.78 -6.13
C ARG A 46 -16.98 -1.57 -6.89
N ALA A 47 -18.19 -1.04 -6.96
CA ALA A 47 -19.28 -1.63 -7.75
C ALA A 47 -18.95 -1.64 -9.25
N ALA A 48 -18.44 -0.52 -9.76
CA ALA A 48 -17.99 -0.39 -11.15
C ALA A 48 -16.90 -1.40 -11.51
N SER A 49 -15.95 -1.67 -10.60
CA SER A 49 -14.89 -2.66 -10.82
C SER A 49 -15.42 -4.10 -10.96
N ARG A 50 -16.42 -4.47 -10.15
CA ARG A 50 -17.08 -5.79 -10.29
C ARG A 50 -17.84 -5.92 -11.60
N GLN A 51 -18.59 -4.88 -11.98
CA GLN A 51 -19.28 -4.86 -13.25
C GLN A 51 -18.30 -4.96 -14.41
N TYR A 52 -17.23 -4.18 -14.39
CA TYR A 52 -16.20 -4.20 -15.40
C TYR A 52 -15.54 -5.57 -15.55
N LEU A 53 -15.20 -6.23 -14.43
CA LEU A 53 -14.71 -7.61 -14.44
C LEU A 53 -15.71 -8.56 -15.10
N SER A 54 -17.00 -8.44 -14.77
CA SER A 54 -18.06 -9.29 -15.35
C SER A 54 -18.16 -9.12 -16.86
N GLU A 55 -18.10 -7.90 -17.37
CA GLU A 55 -18.10 -7.59 -18.81
C GLU A 55 -16.89 -8.20 -19.52
N LEU A 56 -15.70 -8.12 -18.90
CA LEU A 56 -14.49 -8.73 -19.43
C LEU A 56 -14.56 -10.25 -19.51
N MET A 57 -15.06 -10.89 -18.45
CA MET A 57 -15.25 -12.34 -18.42
C MET A 57 -16.28 -12.79 -19.45
N ALA A 58 -17.39 -12.07 -19.58
CA ALA A 58 -18.40 -12.33 -20.61
C ALA A 58 -17.83 -12.19 -22.01
N GLY A 59 -17.05 -11.16 -22.28
CA GLY A 59 -16.33 -10.95 -23.55
C GLY A 59 -15.33 -12.07 -23.90
N ALA A 60 -14.83 -12.78 -22.88
CA ALA A 60 -13.97 -13.96 -23.04
C ALA A 60 -14.75 -15.30 -23.04
N GLY A 61 -16.07 -15.26 -22.99
CA GLY A 61 -16.92 -16.46 -22.94
C GLY A 61 -16.88 -17.17 -21.60
N LEU A 62 -16.47 -16.51 -20.52
CA LEU A 62 -16.40 -17.04 -19.17
C LEU A 62 -17.64 -16.64 -18.35
N PRO A 63 -18.04 -17.44 -17.35
CA PRO A 63 -19.16 -17.08 -16.48
C PRO A 63 -18.84 -15.84 -15.65
N ALA A 64 -19.86 -15.01 -15.39
CA ALA A 64 -19.72 -13.86 -14.49
C ALA A 64 -19.34 -14.34 -13.09
N PRO A 65 -18.49 -13.57 -12.37
CA PRO A 65 -18.16 -13.87 -10.98
C PRO A 65 -19.38 -13.68 -10.07
N ALA A 66 -19.37 -14.32 -8.89
CA ALA A 66 -20.39 -14.08 -7.88
C ALA A 66 -20.46 -12.58 -7.52
N PRO A 67 -21.65 -12.02 -7.26
CA PRO A 67 -21.82 -10.60 -6.97
C PRO A 67 -20.98 -10.10 -5.78
N GLU A 68 -20.77 -10.95 -4.79
CA GLU A 68 -19.98 -10.68 -3.58
C GLU A 68 -18.49 -11.04 -3.72
N ALA A 69 -18.06 -11.58 -4.87
CA ALA A 69 -16.67 -11.98 -5.06
C ALA A 69 -15.70 -10.84 -4.76
N ALA A 70 -14.71 -11.14 -3.96
CA ALA A 70 -13.55 -10.26 -3.68
C ALA A 70 -12.27 -10.76 -4.33
N PHE A 71 -12.31 -11.93 -4.95
CA PHE A 71 -11.21 -12.58 -5.64
C PHE A 71 -11.71 -13.38 -6.84
N VAL A 72 -11.04 -13.20 -7.97
CA VAL A 72 -11.27 -14.00 -9.18
C VAL A 72 -9.93 -14.33 -9.83
N GLN A 73 -9.75 -15.57 -10.25
CA GLN A 73 -8.66 -15.97 -11.13
C GLN A 73 -9.24 -16.67 -12.35
N ALA A 74 -8.87 -16.19 -13.55
CA ALA A 74 -9.41 -16.68 -14.80
C ALA A 74 -8.31 -16.83 -15.86
N ASP A 75 -8.36 -17.89 -16.63
CA ASP A 75 -7.52 -18.06 -17.81
C ASP A 75 -8.25 -17.47 -19.02
N LEU A 76 -7.63 -16.47 -19.66
CA LEU A 76 -8.14 -15.76 -20.82
C LEU A 76 -7.41 -16.21 -22.11
N GLY A 77 -6.72 -17.33 -22.07
CA GLY A 77 -5.97 -17.93 -23.18
C GLY A 77 -4.62 -17.26 -23.43
N ALA A 78 -4.60 -15.98 -23.75
CA ALA A 78 -3.35 -15.21 -23.96
C ALA A 78 -2.63 -14.85 -22.66
N PHE A 79 -3.33 -14.86 -21.54
CA PHE A 79 -2.83 -14.57 -20.20
C PHE A 79 -3.79 -15.08 -19.12
N THR A 80 -3.31 -15.26 -17.91
CA THR A 80 -4.14 -15.47 -16.73
C THR A 80 -4.38 -14.13 -16.06
N LEU A 81 -5.66 -13.81 -15.78
CA LEU A 81 -6.07 -12.67 -14.97
C LEU A 81 -6.27 -13.10 -13.53
N ARG A 82 -5.78 -12.31 -12.58
CA ARG A 82 -6.11 -12.35 -11.17
C ARG A 82 -6.64 -10.98 -10.76
N TRP A 83 -7.85 -10.93 -10.24
CA TRP A 83 -8.50 -9.73 -9.73
C TRP A 83 -8.75 -9.87 -8.24
N GLU A 84 -8.41 -8.84 -7.47
CA GLU A 84 -8.52 -8.83 -6.02
C GLU A 84 -9.10 -7.50 -5.55
N LEU A 85 -10.23 -7.56 -4.89
CA LEU A 85 -10.90 -6.41 -4.32
C LEU A 85 -10.56 -6.30 -2.84
N HIS A 86 -10.00 -5.17 -2.44
CA HIS A 86 -9.64 -4.82 -1.08
C HIS A 86 -10.50 -3.65 -0.56
N THR A 87 -10.28 -3.23 0.68
CA THR A 87 -11.09 -2.16 1.30
C THR A 87 -10.95 -0.82 0.58
N GLU A 88 -9.73 -0.45 0.17
CA GLU A 88 -9.43 0.87 -0.40
C GLU A 88 -8.91 0.81 -1.85
N TYR A 89 -8.67 -0.38 -2.38
CA TYR A 89 -8.13 -0.54 -3.74
C TYR A 89 -8.59 -1.85 -4.38
N VAL A 90 -8.43 -1.91 -5.68
CA VAL A 90 -8.56 -3.14 -6.47
C VAL A 90 -7.25 -3.41 -7.21
N ALA A 91 -6.83 -4.68 -7.22
CA ALA A 91 -5.63 -5.13 -7.91
C ALA A 91 -5.99 -6.01 -9.11
N TRP A 92 -5.35 -5.72 -10.25
CA TRP A 92 -5.46 -6.44 -11.49
C TRP A 92 -4.08 -6.99 -11.86
N THR A 93 -3.91 -8.30 -11.78
CA THR A 93 -2.64 -8.96 -12.08
C THR A 93 -2.80 -9.84 -13.30
N VAL A 94 -1.99 -9.60 -14.29
CA VAL A 94 -1.94 -10.35 -15.54
C VAL A 94 -0.62 -11.10 -15.60
N THR A 95 -0.68 -12.40 -15.87
CA THR A 95 0.48 -13.27 -15.95
C THR A 95 0.49 -14.04 -17.27
N ARG A 96 1.65 -14.10 -17.91
CA ARG A 96 1.85 -14.94 -19.11
C ARG A 96 3.22 -15.58 -19.14
N ALA A 97 3.32 -16.76 -19.72
CA ALA A 97 4.61 -17.35 -20.06
C ALA A 97 5.31 -16.53 -21.17
N LEU A 98 6.64 -16.50 -21.14
CA LEU A 98 7.47 -15.98 -22.20
C LEU A 98 7.91 -17.12 -23.12
N THR A 99 7.88 -16.86 -24.44
CA THR A 99 8.37 -17.83 -25.43
C THR A 99 9.90 -17.84 -25.48
N ALA A 100 10.49 -18.86 -26.10
CA ALA A 100 11.91 -18.91 -26.30
C ALA A 100 12.43 -17.73 -27.15
N GLU A 101 11.66 -17.32 -28.16
CA GLU A 101 11.99 -16.18 -29.02
C GLU A 101 11.97 -14.86 -28.24
N GLU A 102 10.96 -14.67 -27.37
CA GLU A 102 10.87 -13.50 -26.49
C GLU A 102 12.02 -13.44 -25.50
N LEU A 103 12.49 -14.59 -25.01
CA LEU A 103 13.69 -14.66 -24.14
C LEU A 103 14.97 -14.24 -24.87
N ILE A 104 15.12 -14.62 -26.13
CA ILE A 104 16.26 -14.19 -26.96
C ILE A 104 16.17 -12.68 -27.20
N ALA A 105 14.99 -12.19 -27.57
CA ALA A 105 14.75 -10.77 -27.80
C ALA A 105 14.93 -9.93 -26.52
N PHE A 106 14.71 -10.50 -25.35
CA PHE A 106 14.89 -9.84 -24.05
C PHE A 106 16.29 -9.23 -23.87
N GLY A 107 17.33 -9.80 -24.49
CA GLY A 107 18.70 -9.29 -24.46
C GLY A 107 18.98 -8.11 -25.40
N HIS A 108 18.05 -7.75 -26.30
CA HIS A 108 18.31 -6.85 -27.42
C HIS A 108 17.31 -5.69 -27.59
N GLY A 109 16.30 -5.56 -26.74
CA GLY A 109 15.26 -4.55 -26.86
C GLY A 109 14.47 -4.31 -25.59
N GLU A 110 13.31 -3.65 -25.70
CA GLU A 110 12.38 -3.56 -24.58
C GLU A 110 11.88 -4.95 -24.19
N PRO A 111 11.91 -5.30 -22.89
CA PRO A 111 11.45 -6.60 -22.46
C PRO A 111 9.94 -6.76 -22.68
N PRO A 112 9.47 -7.88 -23.23
CA PRO A 112 8.05 -8.09 -23.45
C PRO A 112 7.30 -8.17 -22.13
N THR A 113 6.24 -7.37 -22.01
CA THR A 113 5.42 -7.31 -20.77
C THR A 113 4.18 -8.19 -20.89
N ALA A 114 3.55 -8.50 -19.76
CA ALA A 114 2.25 -9.15 -19.80
C ALA A 114 1.15 -8.18 -20.25
N ALA A 115 1.32 -6.88 -20.04
CA ALA A 115 0.41 -5.83 -20.48
C ALA A 115 0.17 -5.80 -22.00
N GLU A 116 1.15 -6.22 -22.81
CA GLU A 116 1.03 -6.25 -24.29
C GLU A 116 -0.08 -7.19 -24.78
N ARG A 117 -0.41 -8.21 -24.01
CA ARG A 117 -1.49 -9.15 -24.32
C ARG A 117 -2.87 -8.64 -23.93
N VAL A 118 -2.92 -7.53 -23.18
CA VAL A 118 -4.17 -6.93 -22.70
C VAL A 118 -4.60 -5.82 -23.66
N PRO A 119 -5.82 -5.83 -24.20
CA PRO A 119 -6.29 -4.77 -25.07
C PRO A 119 -6.15 -3.38 -24.43
N ALA A 120 -5.64 -2.42 -25.18
CA ALA A 120 -5.41 -1.07 -24.66
C ALA A 120 -6.71 -0.38 -24.19
N ALA A 121 -7.83 -0.65 -24.86
CA ALA A 121 -9.13 -0.14 -24.43
C ALA A 121 -9.52 -0.66 -23.04
N TRP A 122 -9.24 -1.95 -22.77
CA TRP A 122 -9.48 -2.55 -21.47
C TRP A 122 -8.64 -1.90 -20.38
N ARG A 123 -7.35 -1.69 -20.58
CA ARG A 123 -6.49 -1.01 -19.60
C ARG A 123 -6.96 0.41 -19.26
N ARG A 124 -7.43 1.16 -20.27
CA ARG A 124 -7.94 2.52 -20.08
C ARG A 124 -9.31 2.58 -19.39
N GLY A 125 -10.09 1.50 -19.43
CA GLY A 125 -11.41 1.42 -18.83
C GLY A 125 -11.42 0.95 -17.37
N MET A 126 -10.27 0.58 -16.79
CA MET A 126 -10.21 0.13 -15.40
C MET A 126 -10.75 1.20 -14.45
N PRO A 127 -11.78 0.91 -13.65
CA PRO A 127 -12.31 1.85 -12.67
C PRO A 127 -11.31 2.16 -11.56
N GLY A 128 -11.35 3.39 -11.05
CA GLY A 128 -10.50 3.86 -9.97
C GLY A 128 -9.37 4.78 -10.42
N THR A 129 -8.61 5.28 -9.45
CA THR A 129 -7.44 6.12 -9.67
C THR A 129 -6.16 5.29 -9.60
N PRO A 130 -5.26 5.33 -10.59
CA PRO A 130 -4.02 4.58 -10.54
C PRO A 130 -3.18 4.89 -9.29
N LEU A 131 -2.92 3.87 -8.48
CA LEU A 131 -2.05 3.98 -7.30
C LEU A 131 -0.63 3.55 -7.63
N THR A 132 -0.47 2.38 -8.25
CA THR A 132 0.83 1.85 -8.69
C THR A 132 0.66 0.84 -9.80
N GLY A 133 1.73 0.64 -10.56
CA GLY A 133 1.88 -0.42 -11.54
C GLY A 133 3.24 -1.10 -11.42
N VAL A 134 3.29 -2.39 -11.74
CA VAL A 134 4.52 -3.19 -11.73
C VAL A 134 4.60 -4.01 -13.01
N HIS A 135 5.72 -3.95 -13.70
CA HIS A 135 6.14 -4.99 -14.62
C HIS A 135 7.20 -5.86 -13.95
N LEU A 136 6.90 -7.14 -13.79
CA LEU A 136 7.79 -8.11 -13.20
C LEU A 136 8.11 -9.23 -14.19
N TRP A 137 9.38 -9.55 -14.32
CA TRP A 137 9.85 -10.72 -15.07
C TRP A 137 10.44 -11.72 -14.10
N ALA A 138 10.02 -12.98 -14.21
CA ALA A 138 10.69 -14.09 -13.56
C ALA A 138 11.38 -14.93 -14.63
N LEU A 139 12.71 -14.92 -14.63
CA LEU A 139 13.55 -15.58 -15.60
C LEU A 139 14.38 -16.67 -14.93
N PRO A 140 14.78 -17.72 -15.64
CA PRO A 140 15.81 -18.64 -15.15
C PRO A 140 17.09 -17.86 -14.85
N ARG A 141 17.73 -18.16 -13.72
CA ARG A 141 19.02 -17.54 -13.37
C ARG A 141 20.06 -17.86 -14.42
N PRO A 142 20.68 -16.88 -15.08
CA PRO A 142 21.73 -17.12 -16.07
C PRO A 142 22.98 -17.71 -15.38
N ARG A 143 23.77 -18.48 -16.13
CA ARG A 143 25.04 -19.07 -15.65
C ARG A 143 26.20 -18.08 -15.63
N GLY A 144 26.05 -16.90 -16.23
CA GLY A 144 27.07 -15.87 -16.38
C GLY A 144 26.72 -14.58 -15.63
N ASP A 145 27.41 -13.50 -16.06
CA ASP A 145 27.21 -12.16 -15.49
C ASP A 145 25.79 -11.64 -15.77
N THR A 146 25.14 -11.14 -14.72
CA THR A 146 23.79 -10.55 -14.79
C THR A 146 23.82 -9.05 -15.05
N ALA A 147 24.99 -8.39 -14.98
CA ALA A 147 25.11 -6.95 -15.12
C ALA A 147 24.58 -6.40 -16.47
N PRO A 148 24.75 -7.06 -17.64
CA PRO A 148 24.15 -6.58 -18.88
C PRO A 148 22.62 -6.54 -18.82
N LEU A 149 22.01 -7.57 -18.26
CA LEU A 149 20.56 -7.66 -18.08
C LEU A 149 20.03 -6.57 -17.14
N LEU A 150 20.72 -6.33 -16.04
CA LEU A 150 20.34 -5.27 -15.08
C LEU A 150 20.47 -3.88 -15.70
N ARG A 151 21.53 -3.62 -16.47
CA ARG A 151 21.70 -2.35 -17.18
C ARG A 151 20.58 -2.12 -18.20
N GLN A 152 20.20 -3.15 -18.93
CA GLN A 152 19.11 -3.07 -19.92
C GLN A 152 17.78 -2.71 -19.25
N LEU A 153 17.41 -3.36 -18.15
CA LEU A 153 16.14 -3.15 -17.46
C LEU A 153 16.07 -1.85 -16.67
N PHE A 154 17.16 -1.48 -16.01
CA PHE A 154 17.17 -0.40 -15.04
C PHE A 154 17.97 0.84 -15.49
N GLY A 155 18.75 0.71 -16.57
CA GLY A 155 19.66 1.76 -17.06
C GLY A 155 21.00 1.78 -16.31
N GLU A 156 21.97 2.52 -16.86
CA GLU A 156 23.33 2.59 -16.30
C GLU A 156 23.45 3.39 -15.00
N GLN A 157 22.57 4.36 -14.80
CA GLN A 157 22.62 5.31 -13.66
C GLN A 157 21.64 4.96 -12.53
N GLY A 158 20.88 3.87 -12.65
CA GLY A 158 19.89 3.47 -11.66
C GLY A 158 20.53 2.84 -10.42
N VAL A 159 20.14 3.29 -9.22
CA VAL A 159 20.47 2.57 -7.99
C VAL A 159 19.57 1.33 -7.92
N VAL A 160 20.07 0.22 -8.41
CA VAL A 160 19.36 -1.06 -8.39
C VAL A 160 19.55 -1.71 -7.02
N THR A 161 18.45 -2.08 -6.39
CA THR A 161 18.50 -2.96 -5.21
C THR A 161 18.65 -4.39 -5.67
N GLY A 162 19.38 -5.20 -4.91
CA GLY A 162 19.56 -6.62 -5.19
C GLY A 162 19.59 -7.43 -3.91
N SER A 163 18.75 -8.47 -3.86
CA SER A 163 18.65 -9.36 -2.70
C SER A 163 18.51 -10.80 -3.15
N ARG A 164 19.21 -11.73 -2.49
CA ARG A 164 18.87 -13.15 -2.57
C ARG A 164 17.66 -13.44 -1.71
N VAL A 165 16.75 -14.21 -2.22
CA VAL A 165 15.48 -14.54 -1.58
C VAL A 165 15.19 -16.03 -1.67
N ILE A 166 14.18 -16.52 -0.94
CA ILE A 166 13.80 -17.94 -0.91
C ILE A 166 15.01 -18.83 -0.55
N SER A 167 15.71 -18.53 0.55
CA SER A 167 16.87 -19.31 1.00
C SER A 167 17.94 -19.47 -0.10
N HIS A 168 18.29 -18.37 -0.76
CA HIS A 168 19.30 -18.27 -1.83
C HIS A 168 18.91 -18.84 -3.21
N SER A 169 17.71 -19.37 -3.39
CA SER A 169 17.29 -19.96 -4.65
C SER A 169 16.80 -18.98 -5.71
N SER A 170 16.65 -17.70 -5.37
CA SER A 170 16.30 -16.65 -6.34
C SER A 170 17.00 -15.33 -6.00
N ASP A 171 17.24 -14.50 -7.02
CA ASP A 171 17.68 -13.13 -6.86
C ASP A 171 16.55 -12.19 -7.26
N LEU A 172 16.31 -11.16 -6.45
CA LEU A 172 15.30 -10.13 -6.67
C LEU A 172 16.01 -8.80 -6.94
N HIS A 173 15.67 -8.14 -8.04
CA HIS A 173 16.23 -6.85 -8.40
C HIS A 173 15.13 -5.85 -8.76
N THR A 174 15.26 -4.60 -8.30
CA THR A 174 14.38 -3.48 -8.63
C THR A 174 15.07 -2.16 -8.35
N ASP A 175 14.69 -1.10 -9.04
CA ASP A 175 15.08 0.27 -8.70
C ASP A 175 13.91 1.06 -8.09
N LEU A 176 12.72 0.47 -8.04
CA LEU A 176 11.46 1.09 -7.58
C LEU A 176 11.18 2.46 -8.22
N ARG A 177 11.70 2.67 -9.44
CA ARG A 177 11.54 3.91 -10.18
C ARG A 177 10.33 3.82 -11.10
N LEU A 178 9.41 4.77 -10.96
CA LEU A 178 8.27 4.89 -11.87
C LEU A 178 8.77 5.28 -13.26
N ARG A 179 8.31 4.54 -14.28
CA ARG A 179 8.58 4.81 -15.70
C ARG A 179 7.40 5.54 -16.33
N ASP A 180 7.59 5.97 -17.58
CA ASP A 180 6.59 6.74 -18.35
C ASP A 180 5.29 5.96 -18.61
N ASP A 181 5.35 4.63 -18.59
CA ASP A 181 4.20 3.74 -18.68
C ASP A 181 3.41 3.57 -17.36
N GLY A 182 3.81 4.29 -16.31
CA GLY A 182 3.17 4.23 -14.99
C GLY A 182 3.53 2.98 -14.17
N CYS A 183 4.57 2.23 -14.57
CA CYS A 183 4.98 1.01 -13.87
C CYS A 183 6.43 1.08 -13.37
N VAL A 184 6.68 0.45 -12.23
CA VAL A 184 8.03 0.12 -11.78
C VAL A 184 8.49 -1.20 -12.41
N ARG A 185 9.79 -1.44 -12.42
CA ARG A 185 10.40 -2.66 -12.96
C ARG A 185 10.91 -3.56 -11.86
N VAL A 186 10.62 -4.86 -11.96
CA VAL A 186 11.10 -5.89 -11.04
C VAL A 186 11.61 -7.08 -11.84
N LEU A 187 12.76 -7.60 -11.46
CA LEU A 187 13.34 -8.82 -12.02
C LEU A 187 13.55 -9.86 -10.92
N VAL A 188 13.04 -11.06 -11.17
CA VAL A 188 13.31 -12.25 -10.35
C VAL A 188 14.12 -13.24 -11.18
N LEU A 189 15.32 -13.55 -10.75
CA LEU A 189 16.16 -14.60 -11.35
C LEU A 189 15.99 -15.89 -10.53
N ALA A 190 15.23 -16.83 -11.05
CA ALA A 190 14.85 -18.05 -10.38
C ALA A 190 15.88 -19.17 -10.62
N GLY A 191 16.29 -19.85 -9.58
CA GLY A 191 17.13 -21.04 -9.72
C GLY A 191 16.42 -22.15 -10.48
N ALA A 192 17.08 -22.66 -11.52
CA ALA A 192 16.47 -23.55 -12.49
C ALA A 192 16.76 -25.04 -12.28
N ALA A 193 17.80 -25.42 -11.50
CA ALA A 193 18.23 -26.81 -11.37
C ALA A 193 18.90 -27.13 -10.03
N GLY A 194 18.86 -28.39 -9.66
CA GLY A 194 19.54 -28.91 -8.47
C GLY A 194 18.95 -28.42 -7.15
N ALA A 195 19.79 -28.22 -6.16
CA ALA A 195 19.41 -27.72 -4.83
C ALA A 195 18.81 -26.32 -4.84
N ASP A 196 19.11 -25.53 -5.87
CA ASP A 196 18.62 -24.16 -6.04
C ASP A 196 17.32 -24.07 -6.84
N ALA A 197 16.75 -25.18 -7.30
CA ALA A 197 15.51 -25.18 -8.07
C ALA A 197 14.33 -24.61 -7.26
N VAL A 198 13.66 -23.63 -7.83
CA VAL A 198 12.48 -23.00 -7.23
C VAL A 198 11.22 -23.73 -7.68
N THR A 199 10.43 -24.21 -6.72
CA THR A 199 9.15 -24.84 -7.07
C THR A 199 8.14 -23.79 -7.52
N PRO A 200 7.17 -24.13 -8.41
CA PRO A 200 6.16 -23.21 -8.89
C PRO A 200 5.38 -22.50 -7.77
N ARG A 201 5.06 -23.20 -6.68
CA ARG A 201 4.39 -22.61 -5.52
C ARG A 201 5.28 -21.60 -4.77
N ARG A 202 6.58 -21.86 -4.67
CA ARG A 202 7.52 -20.92 -4.01
C ARG A 202 7.71 -19.66 -4.85
N LEU A 203 7.84 -19.81 -6.17
CA LEU A 203 7.94 -18.68 -7.09
C LEU A 203 6.67 -17.83 -7.03
N GLY A 204 5.50 -18.43 -7.09
CA GLY A 204 4.23 -17.72 -7.01
C GLY A 204 4.07 -16.94 -5.71
N ARG A 205 4.45 -17.52 -4.56
CA ARG A 205 4.45 -16.79 -3.28
C ARG A 205 5.44 -15.63 -3.26
N LEU A 206 6.62 -15.79 -3.84
CA LEU A 206 7.59 -14.70 -3.93
C LEU A 206 7.02 -13.55 -4.77
N VAL A 207 6.52 -13.85 -5.97
CA VAL A 207 5.91 -12.85 -6.87
C VAL A 207 4.79 -12.11 -6.16
N GLN A 208 3.86 -12.82 -5.52
CA GLN A 208 2.77 -12.21 -4.76
C GLN A 208 3.29 -11.26 -3.68
N ARG A 209 4.26 -11.67 -2.86
CA ARG A 209 4.84 -10.84 -1.80
C ARG A 209 5.51 -9.57 -2.33
N VAL A 210 6.20 -9.68 -3.46
CA VAL A 210 6.85 -8.53 -4.11
C VAL A 210 5.81 -7.52 -4.61
N LEU A 211 4.72 -7.99 -5.23
CA LEU A 211 3.61 -7.15 -5.67
C LEU A 211 2.90 -6.50 -4.47
N GLU A 212 2.70 -7.23 -3.39
CA GLU A 212 2.13 -6.73 -2.14
C GLU A 212 3.03 -5.66 -1.49
N ILE A 213 4.36 -5.84 -1.47
CA ILE A 213 5.30 -4.83 -0.97
C ILE A 213 5.12 -3.51 -1.72
N GLU A 214 5.05 -3.55 -3.04
CA GLU A 214 4.89 -2.34 -3.85
C GLU A 214 3.52 -1.68 -3.60
N THR A 215 2.46 -2.47 -3.56
CA THR A 215 1.10 -2.00 -3.30
C THR A 215 1.00 -1.34 -1.92
N TYR A 216 1.45 -2.03 -0.87
CA TYR A 216 1.36 -1.53 0.50
C TYR A 216 2.28 -0.33 0.75
N ARG A 217 3.46 -0.30 0.12
CA ARG A 217 4.35 0.86 0.17
C ARG A 217 3.66 2.11 -0.36
N MET A 218 3.00 2.01 -1.51
CA MET A 218 2.30 3.14 -2.12
C MET A 218 1.07 3.55 -1.30
N ALA A 219 0.30 2.59 -0.80
CA ALA A 219 -0.84 2.84 0.07
C ALA A 219 -0.42 3.51 1.40
N ALA A 220 0.69 3.08 2.01
CA ALA A 220 1.25 3.72 3.20
C ALA A 220 1.69 5.17 2.93
N LEU A 221 2.31 5.42 1.78
CA LEU A 221 2.79 6.76 1.40
C LEU A 221 1.66 7.77 1.19
N LEU A 222 0.40 7.37 0.99
CA LEU A 222 -0.75 8.29 0.92
C LEU A 222 -0.94 9.10 2.21
N GLY A 223 -0.49 8.61 3.36
CA GLY A 223 -0.51 9.37 4.60
C GLY A 223 0.51 10.49 4.67
N PHE A 224 1.61 10.41 3.92
CA PHE A 224 2.70 11.38 4.04
C PHE A 224 2.34 12.82 3.61
N PRO A 225 1.68 13.06 2.46
CA PRO A 225 1.20 14.41 2.12
C PRO A 225 0.16 14.93 3.10
N VAL A 226 -0.68 14.06 3.67
CA VAL A 226 -1.62 14.42 4.74
C VAL A 226 -0.87 14.87 5.98
N ALA A 227 0.13 14.10 6.44
CA ALA A 227 0.95 14.44 7.58
C ALA A 227 1.66 15.79 7.42
N ARG A 228 2.21 16.08 6.25
CA ARG A 228 2.85 17.38 5.97
C ARG A 228 1.87 18.55 6.06
N ARG A 229 0.65 18.38 5.59
CA ARG A 229 -0.40 19.42 5.70
C ARG A 229 -0.84 19.62 7.15
N VAL A 230 -1.12 18.54 7.86
CA VAL A 230 -1.53 18.54 9.28
C VAL A 230 -0.45 19.11 10.17
N SER A 231 0.83 18.78 9.95
CA SER A 231 1.96 19.31 10.76
C SER A 231 2.07 20.83 10.72
N ARG A 232 1.76 21.47 9.59
CA ARG A 232 1.74 22.94 9.49
C ARG A 232 0.63 23.53 10.35
N TRP A 233 -0.57 22.97 10.25
CA TRP A 233 -1.70 23.39 11.07
C TRP A 233 -1.45 23.15 12.57
N LEU A 234 -0.84 22.02 12.95
CA LEU A 234 -0.51 21.74 14.36
C LEU A 234 0.49 22.77 14.93
N ALA A 235 1.45 23.23 14.16
CA ALA A 235 2.38 24.26 14.62
C ALA A 235 1.64 25.58 14.93
N GLU A 236 0.67 25.97 14.10
CA GLU A 236 -0.17 27.15 14.33
C GLU A 236 -1.05 26.95 15.59
N GLY A 237 -1.73 25.78 15.72
CA GLY A 237 -2.56 25.45 16.88
C GLY A 237 -1.77 25.36 18.19
N GLU A 238 -0.55 24.82 18.17
CA GLU A 238 0.35 24.78 19.31
C GLU A 238 0.77 26.20 19.76
N ALA A 239 1.06 27.09 18.81
CA ALA A 239 1.37 28.49 19.09
C ALA A 239 0.15 29.25 19.65
N GLU A 240 -1.04 29.03 19.08
CA GLU A 240 -2.29 29.61 19.58
C GLU A 240 -2.59 29.14 21.00
N LEU A 241 -2.44 27.85 21.29
CA LEU A 241 -2.62 27.31 22.64
C LEU A 241 -1.62 27.91 23.64
N ALA A 242 -0.37 28.09 23.24
CA ALA A 242 0.64 28.70 24.08
C ALA A 242 0.27 30.17 24.42
N ALA A 243 -0.15 30.96 23.42
CA ALA A 243 -0.61 32.33 23.64
C ALA A 243 -1.88 32.41 24.54
N LEU A 244 -2.80 31.46 24.35
CA LEU A 244 -3.98 31.34 25.22
C LEU A 244 -3.60 31.02 26.66
N ALA A 245 -2.66 30.09 26.89
CA ALA A 245 -2.17 29.74 28.23
C ALA A 245 -1.51 30.94 28.93
N GLU A 246 -0.73 31.72 28.22
CA GLU A 246 -0.14 32.96 28.75
C GLU A 246 -1.22 34.00 29.09
N ALA A 247 -2.19 34.21 28.18
CA ALA A 247 -3.30 35.13 28.39
C ALA A 247 -4.15 34.73 29.62
N VAL A 248 -4.40 33.44 29.84
CA VAL A 248 -5.11 32.93 31.04
C VAL A 248 -4.34 33.24 32.32
N GLY A 249 -2.99 33.18 32.29
CA GLY A 249 -2.14 33.53 33.42
C GLY A 249 -2.18 35.02 33.81
N GLN A 250 -2.49 35.89 32.85
CA GLN A 250 -2.52 37.35 33.00
C GLN A 250 -3.94 37.93 33.04
N ALA A 251 -4.96 37.10 32.74
CA ALA A 251 -6.34 37.56 32.55
C ALA A 251 -6.94 38.12 33.84
N ARG A 252 -7.71 39.22 33.69
CA ARG A 252 -8.70 39.62 34.68
C ARG A 252 -9.93 38.72 34.51
N ARG A 253 -10.68 38.56 35.57
CA ARG A 253 -11.88 37.71 35.61
C ARG A 253 -12.88 37.98 34.47
N ALA A 254 -13.03 39.26 34.07
CA ALA A 254 -13.90 39.64 32.99
C ALA A 254 -13.49 39.12 31.59
N ASP A 255 -12.24 38.70 31.43
CA ASP A 255 -11.69 38.25 30.14
C ASP A 255 -11.80 36.72 29.98
N GLU A 256 -12.03 35.96 31.07
CA GLU A 256 -12.06 34.48 31.08
C GLU A 256 -13.10 33.85 30.12
N PRO A 257 -14.33 34.39 30.00
CA PRO A 257 -15.33 33.86 29.03
C PRO A 257 -14.83 33.92 27.58
N ALA A 258 -14.17 35.02 27.20
CA ALA A 258 -13.66 35.22 25.84
C ALA A 258 -12.48 34.25 25.57
N LEU A 259 -11.64 33.96 26.57
CA LEU A 259 -10.58 32.97 26.45
C LEU A 259 -11.11 31.54 26.35
N LEU A 260 -12.18 31.20 27.10
CA LEU A 260 -12.86 29.94 27.00
C LEU A 260 -13.47 29.72 25.61
N ASP A 261 -14.09 30.75 25.04
CA ASP A 261 -14.66 30.69 23.67
C ASP A 261 -13.56 30.43 22.63
N ARG A 262 -12.44 31.16 22.69
CA ARG A 262 -11.28 30.93 21.80
C ARG A 262 -10.72 29.51 21.94
N LEU A 263 -10.60 29.00 23.14
CA LEU A 263 -10.11 27.64 23.37
C LEU A 263 -11.08 26.59 22.83
N THR A 264 -12.40 26.84 22.95
CA THR A 264 -13.46 25.99 22.39
C THR A 264 -13.41 25.99 20.85
N GLN A 265 -13.18 27.15 20.23
CA GLN A 265 -13.00 27.24 18.77
C GLN A 265 -11.76 26.48 18.29
N LEU A 266 -10.64 26.57 19.04
CA LEU A 266 -9.44 25.82 18.73
C LEU A 266 -9.69 24.30 18.86
N ALA A 267 -10.41 23.87 19.90
CA ALA A 267 -10.81 22.47 20.08
C ALA A 267 -11.66 21.95 18.92
N ALA A 268 -12.68 22.73 18.50
CA ALA A 268 -13.55 22.35 17.38
C ALA A 268 -12.79 22.20 16.06
N ARG A 269 -11.84 23.13 15.78
CA ARG A 269 -10.99 23.03 14.59
C ARG A 269 -10.10 21.80 14.62
N LEU A 270 -9.51 21.47 15.77
CA LEU A 270 -8.67 20.30 15.94
C LEU A 270 -9.48 19.01 15.78
N GLU A 271 -10.67 18.94 16.36
CA GLU A 271 -11.55 17.78 16.26
C GLU A 271 -11.98 17.53 14.80
N SER A 272 -12.32 18.58 14.07
CA SER A 272 -12.62 18.48 12.63
C SER A 272 -11.42 17.97 11.82
N LEU A 273 -10.21 18.43 12.15
CA LEU A 273 -8.97 17.95 11.52
C LEU A 273 -8.72 16.47 11.84
N TYR A 274 -8.91 16.06 13.08
CA TYR A 274 -8.75 14.68 13.54
C TYR A 274 -9.74 13.76 12.83
N ALA A 275 -11.01 14.10 12.82
CA ALA A 275 -12.05 13.33 12.13
C ALA A 275 -11.71 13.11 10.64
N GLY A 276 -11.14 14.12 9.97
CA GLY A 276 -10.77 14.05 8.55
C GLY A 276 -9.46 13.30 8.27
N THR A 277 -8.64 12.97 9.28
CA THR A 277 -7.29 12.44 9.07
C THR A 277 -6.98 11.13 9.80
N HIS A 278 -7.68 10.84 10.88
CA HIS A 278 -7.42 9.67 11.72
C HIS A 278 -7.50 8.35 10.95
N ALA A 279 -8.54 8.16 10.14
CA ALA A 279 -8.68 6.95 9.32
C ALA A 279 -7.49 6.76 8.38
N ARG A 280 -6.98 7.84 7.75
CA ARG A 280 -5.81 7.77 6.88
C ARG A 280 -4.53 7.44 7.63
N PHE A 281 -4.30 8.01 8.82
CA PHE A 281 -3.12 7.67 9.63
C PHE A 281 -3.17 6.24 10.15
N SER A 282 -4.33 5.77 10.57
CA SER A 282 -4.53 4.39 10.99
C SER A 282 -4.24 3.41 9.83
N ALA A 283 -4.81 3.65 8.64
CA ALA A 283 -4.55 2.83 7.47
C ALA A 283 -3.07 2.89 7.04
N THR A 284 -2.44 4.06 7.08
CA THR A 284 -1.00 4.24 6.79
C THR A 284 -0.14 3.38 7.70
N ALA A 285 -0.42 3.35 9.01
CA ALA A 285 0.30 2.51 9.97
C ALA A 285 0.11 1.02 9.66
N ALA A 286 -1.12 0.58 9.37
CA ALA A 286 -1.41 -0.80 9.01
C ALA A 286 -0.67 -1.24 7.74
N TYR A 287 -0.64 -0.40 6.69
CA TYR A 287 0.12 -0.70 5.47
C TYR A 287 1.64 -0.72 5.70
N ASP A 288 2.20 0.18 6.54
CA ASP A 288 3.62 0.13 6.91
C ASP A 288 3.98 -1.18 7.61
N ASP A 289 3.13 -1.66 8.51
CA ASP A 289 3.32 -2.95 9.19
C ASP A 289 3.26 -4.12 8.19
N LEU A 290 2.34 -4.09 7.22
CA LEU A 290 2.28 -5.08 6.15
C LEU A 290 3.54 -5.07 5.26
N VAL A 291 4.08 -3.91 4.91
CA VAL A 291 5.37 -3.82 4.17
C VAL A 291 6.47 -4.50 4.97
N ARG A 292 6.59 -4.21 6.27
CA ARG A 292 7.61 -4.82 7.14
C ARG A 292 7.46 -6.33 7.22
N GLN A 293 6.22 -6.81 7.37
CA GLN A 293 5.94 -8.24 7.40
C GLN A 293 6.34 -8.92 6.09
N ARG A 294 6.00 -8.34 4.93
CA ARG A 294 6.35 -8.90 3.63
C ARG A 294 7.86 -8.89 3.37
N LEU A 295 8.58 -7.86 3.82
CA LEU A 295 10.04 -7.82 3.77
C LEU A 295 10.68 -8.92 4.63
N MET A 296 10.10 -9.27 5.76
CA MET A 296 10.54 -10.43 6.55
C MET A 296 10.22 -11.75 5.84
N ASP A 297 9.03 -11.86 5.26
CA ASP A 297 8.55 -13.08 4.60
C ASP A 297 9.37 -13.48 3.37
N ILE A 298 9.97 -12.53 2.64
CA ILE A 298 10.86 -12.85 1.50
C ILE A 298 12.23 -13.35 1.97
N ALA A 299 12.54 -13.21 3.27
CA ALA A 299 13.78 -13.69 3.91
C ALA A 299 15.02 -13.33 3.08
N GLU A 300 15.16 -12.02 2.80
CA GLU A 300 16.23 -11.54 1.93
C GLU A 300 17.62 -11.63 2.59
N VAL A 301 18.61 -11.95 1.77
CA VAL A 301 20.02 -11.90 2.10
C VAL A 301 20.69 -10.95 1.12
N ARG A 302 21.61 -10.13 1.62
CA ARG A 302 22.31 -9.12 0.82
C ARG A 302 23.17 -9.78 -0.25
N ILE A 303 23.12 -9.24 -1.48
CA ILE A 303 24.09 -9.52 -2.53
C ILE A 303 25.27 -8.55 -2.33
N GLU A 304 26.49 -9.07 -2.35
CA GLU A 304 27.71 -8.26 -2.20
C GLU A 304 27.75 -7.13 -3.26
N GLY A 305 28.08 -5.92 -2.81
CA GLY A 305 28.09 -4.73 -3.67
C GLY A 305 26.73 -4.11 -4.00
N MET A 306 25.62 -4.70 -3.55
CA MET A 306 24.27 -4.18 -3.80
C MET A 306 23.56 -3.78 -2.50
N GLN A 307 22.71 -2.75 -2.60
CA GLN A 307 21.79 -2.40 -1.53
C GLN A 307 20.63 -3.39 -1.52
N SER A 308 20.25 -3.93 -0.35
CA SER A 308 19.06 -4.78 -0.24
C SER A 308 17.76 -3.98 -0.36
N LEU A 309 16.66 -4.65 -0.67
CA LEU A 309 15.34 -4.02 -0.70
C LEU A 309 14.95 -3.47 0.68
N ARG A 310 15.27 -4.19 1.75
CA ARG A 310 15.07 -3.73 3.14
C ARG A 310 15.85 -2.46 3.43
N ASP A 311 17.15 -2.42 3.11
CA ASP A 311 17.97 -1.20 3.31
C ASP A 311 17.39 0.00 2.56
N PHE A 312 16.87 -0.25 1.35
CA PHE A 312 16.20 0.80 0.56
C PHE A 312 14.96 1.33 1.28
N MET A 313 14.08 0.43 1.76
CA MET A 313 12.86 0.82 2.47
C MET A 313 13.16 1.53 3.79
N GLU A 314 14.16 1.06 4.56
CA GLU A 314 14.58 1.69 5.79
C GLU A 314 15.05 3.13 5.57
N ARG A 315 15.76 3.39 4.47
CA ARG A 315 16.26 4.73 4.16
C ARG A 315 15.22 5.66 3.55
N ARG A 316 14.22 5.14 2.84
CA ARG A 316 13.29 5.95 2.03
C ARG A 316 11.87 5.98 2.58
N LEU A 317 11.33 4.83 3.00
CA LEU A 317 9.96 4.71 3.52
C LEU A 317 9.89 5.04 5.01
N THR A 318 10.81 4.51 5.82
CA THR A 318 10.76 4.67 7.28
C THR A 318 10.72 6.13 7.76
N PRO A 319 11.48 7.10 7.19
CA PRO A 319 11.37 8.50 7.59
C PRO A 319 10.01 9.12 7.30
N ALA A 320 9.39 8.76 6.16
CA ALA A 320 8.05 9.23 5.81
C ALA A 320 7.01 8.70 6.80
N MET A 321 7.10 7.42 7.15
CA MET A 321 6.21 6.79 8.14
C MET A 321 6.44 7.33 9.55
N ALA A 322 7.67 7.65 9.91
CA ALA A 322 7.99 8.32 11.17
C ALA A 322 7.33 9.71 11.26
N THR A 323 7.30 10.46 10.15
CA THR A 323 6.59 11.73 10.06
C THR A 323 5.09 11.55 10.27
N CYS A 324 4.46 10.56 9.64
CA CYS A 324 3.04 10.27 9.83
C CYS A 324 2.73 9.94 11.30
N ARG A 325 3.48 9.03 11.91
CA ARG A 325 3.32 8.66 13.34
C ARG A 325 3.56 9.84 14.29
N SER A 326 4.56 10.67 14.01
CA SER A 326 4.83 11.86 14.83
C SER A 326 3.70 12.87 14.75
N THR A 327 3.14 13.09 13.55
CA THR A 327 2.03 14.02 13.34
C THR A 327 0.77 13.55 14.06
N ASP A 328 0.43 12.26 13.95
CA ASP A 328 -0.72 11.67 14.64
C ASP A 328 -0.60 11.82 16.17
N ARG A 329 0.56 11.51 16.75
CA ARG A 329 0.83 11.70 18.18
C ARG A 329 0.75 13.16 18.63
N ARG A 330 1.28 14.11 17.82
CA ARG A 330 1.19 15.54 18.12
C ARG A 330 -0.26 16.01 18.13
N GLN A 331 -1.06 15.52 17.19
CA GLN A 331 -2.49 15.82 17.11
C GLN A 331 -3.22 15.37 18.37
N ALA A 332 -3.01 14.13 18.83
CA ALA A 332 -3.57 13.60 20.07
C ALA A 332 -3.07 14.38 21.31
N ALA A 333 -1.79 14.73 21.35
CA ALA A 333 -1.22 15.50 22.47
C ALA A 333 -1.80 16.92 22.56
N LEU A 334 -2.00 17.59 21.41
CA LEU A 334 -2.61 18.92 21.36
C LEU A 334 -4.08 18.86 21.83
N SER A 335 -4.86 17.86 21.38
CA SER A 335 -6.23 17.64 21.84
C SER A 335 -6.31 17.46 23.35
N ALA A 336 -5.46 16.63 23.93
CA ALA A 336 -5.41 16.43 25.38
C ALA A 336 -5.02 17.70 26.17
N ARG A 337 -4.16 18.54 25.61
CA ARG A 337 -3.77 19.82 26.24
C ARG A 337 -4.92 20.84 26.19
N ILE A 338 -5.63 20.93 25.07
CA ILE A 338 -6.79 21.81 24.91
C ILE A 338 -7.90 21.40 25.88
N ALA A 339 -8.21 20.10 25.97
CA ALA A 339 -9.22 19.58 26.89
C ALA A 339 -8.91 19.96 28.35
N ARG A 340 -7.69 19.76 28.83
CA ARG A 340 -7.27 20.15 30.17
C ARG A 340 -7.37 21.66 30.41
N GLY A 341 -6.98 22.48 29.44
CA GLY A 341 -7.11 23.93 29.52
C GLY A 341 -8.57 24.38 29.62
N GLY A 342 -9.46 23.71 28.86
CA GLY A 342 -10.91 23.97 28.87
C GLY A 342 -11.55 23.62 30.23
N GLU A 343 -11.19 22.50 30.86
CA GLU A 343 -11.67 22.12 32.19
C GLU A 343 -11.26 23.16 33.25
N LEU A 344 -10.01 23.57 33.23
CA LEU A 344 -9.50 24.58 34.18
C LEU A 344 -10.25 25.90 34.05
N LEU A 345 -10.47 26.39 32.81
CA LEU A 345 -11.20 27.64 32.59
C LEU A 345 -12.68 27.54 32.94
N ARG A 346 -13.37 26.42 32.62
CA ARG A 346 -14.77 26.21 33.01
C ARG A 346 -14.94 26.25 34.51
N THR A 347 -14.10 25.52 35.25
CA THR A 347 -14.15 25.52 36.73
C THR A 347 -13.99 26.92 37.30
N ARG A 348 -13.11 27.76 36.74
CA ARG A 348 -12.92 29.15 37.15
C ARG A 348 -14.18 30.01 36.90
N VAL A 349 -14.76 29.92 35.70
CA VAL A 349 -15.98 30.65 35.31
C VAL A 349 -17.18 30.20 36.13
N GLU A 350 -17.38 28.91 36.42
CA GLU A 350 -18.47 28.37 37.24
C GLU A 350 -18.40 28.80 38.70
N VAL A 351 -17.23 28.78 39.33
CA VAL A 351 -17.03 29.27 40.72
C VAL A 351 -17.41 30.75 40.81
N GLU A 352 -17.19 31.53 39.81
CA GLU A 352 -17.54 32.96 39.76
C GLU A 352 -19.05 33.20 39.69
N GLN A 353 -19.76 32.43 38.82
CA GLN A 353 -21.22 32.53 38.71
C GLN A 353 -21.94 32.16 40.02
N GLN A 354 -21.30 31.31 40.85
CA GLN A 354 -21.88 30.96 42.18
C GLN A 354 -21.56 31.98 43.29
N GLN A 355 -20.58 32.89 43.06
CA GLN A 355 -20.19 33.92 44.02
C GLN A 355 -20.79 35.33 43.72
N SER A 356 -21.49 35.48 42.62
CA SER A 356 -22.19 36.71 42.18
C SER A 356 -23.66 36.61 42.47
#